data_6f3c1ad6a303ea679c29f4f907a0c249
#
_entry.id   6f3c1ad6a303ea679c29f4f907a0c249
#
_cell.length_a   1.000
_cell.length_b   1.000
_cell.length_c   1.000
_cell.angle_alpha   90.00
_cell.angle_beta   90.00
_cell.angle_gamma   90.00
#
_symmetry.space_group_name_H-M   'P 1'
#
loop_
_entity.id
_entity.type
_entity.pdbx_description
1 polymer ?
#
loop_
_entity_poly.entity_id
_entity_poly.type
_entity_poly.pdbx_seq_one_letter_code
_entity_poly.pdbx_strand_id
1 'polypeptide(L)'
;NMTQLQQICATMEHSYLGDLQIKVISPTGQEVILKEFNGGGSCDLGEPFASGPVDGANSNLIDPGIGFEYCWNAAPIYLTMVQESNNYTHTIPSSTGGTYTDNYLPQGSYTSFGNLNQLLGSDLNGNWDLEVSDQFGLDNGYIFSWNVSLVSDLPDTLVTISEPIPLSVSGFITQAQCGGTDGGIDLSVSGEFPPFTFLWSSGETTEDLTGIGAGTYTVTVTDANGCSDSATFNLNNISSINITSNIT
;
A
#
# COMPACT_ATOMS: atom_id res chain seq x y z
N ASN A 1 1.77 -8.34 27.50
CA ASN A 1 2.76 -7.29 27.19
C ASN A 1 3.95 -7.90 26.52
N MET A 2 4.58 -7.15 25.63
CA MET A 2 5.78 -7.56 24.91
C MET A 2 6.97 -7.61 25.87
N THR A 3 7.62 -8.78 25.97
CA THR A 3 8.83 -8.98 26.80
C THR A 3 10.09 -9.00 25.95
N GLN A 4 9.98 -9.39 24.69
CA GLN A 4 11.07 -9.36 23.71
C GLN A 4 10.56 -9.03 22.32
N LEU A 5 11.20 -8.08 21.66
CA LEU A 5 11.04 -7.81 20.25
C LEU A 5 12.08 -8.64 19.49
N GLN A 6 11.64 -9.46 18.54
CA GLN A 6 12.55 -10.21 17.69
C GLN A 6 13.02 -9.34 16.53
N GLN A 7 12.09 -8.84 15.74
CA GLN A 7 12.38 -7.94 14.63
C GLN A 7 11.14 -7.19 14.15
N ILE A 8 11.36 -6.12 13.43
CA ILE A 8 10.37 -5.41 12.62
C ILE A 8 10.86 -5.51 11.19
N CYS A 9 10.00 -5.93 10.27
CA CYS A 9 10.35 -6.02 8.85
C CYS A 9 9.33 -5.28 8.00
N ALA A 10 9.80 -4.70 6.91
CA ALA A 10 8.97 -4.14 5.86
C ALA A 10 9.51 -4.54 4.48
N THR A 11 8.62 -4.96 3.60
CA THR A 11 8.93 -5.14 2.19
C THR A 11 8.53 -3.87 1.46
N MET A 12 9.50 -3.17 0.92
CA MET A 12 9.28 -1.87 0.28
C MET A 12 10.24 -1.64 -0.88
N GLU A 13 9.87 -0.70 -1.73
CA GLU A 13 10.74 -0.08 -2.72
C GLU A 13 10.59 1.43 -2.66
N HIS A 14 11.64 2.17 -2.96
CA HIS A 14 11.67 3.62 -3.04
C HIS A 14 12.96 4.10 -3.71
N SER A 15 12.87 5.11 -4.54
CA SER A 15 14.01 5.60 -5.33
C SER A 15 14.92 6.61 -4.63
N TYR A 16 14.57 7.09 -3.45
CA TYR A 16 15.36 8.09 -2.76
C TYR A 16 15.32 7.93 -1.23
N LEU A 17 16.30 7.19 -0.69
CA LEU A 17 16.38 6.94 0.76
C LEU A 17 16.54 8.23 1.58
N GLY A 18 17.12 9.28 1.00
CA GLY A 18 17.54 10.49 1.73
C GLY A 18 16.41 11.26 2.41
N ASP A 19 15.24 11.24 1.86
CA ASP A 19 14.05 11.98 2.33
C ASP A 19 13.01 11.14 3.05
N LEU A 20 13.26 9.83 3.18
CA LEU A 20 12.40 8.96 3.98
C LEU A 20 12.68 9.03 5.48
N GLN A 21 11.62 8.99 6.26
CA GLN A 21 11.63 8.56 7.64
C GLN A 21 10.75 7.32 7.79
N ILE A 22 11.26 6.31 8.49
CA ILE A 22 10.50 5.10 8.81
C ILE A 22 10.41 5.01 10.33
N LYS A 23 9.19 4.91 10.85
CA LYS A 23 8.90 4.89 12.28
C LYS A 23 7.86 3.81 12.57
N VAL A 24 8.01 3.12 13.70
CA VAL A 24 6.99 2.21 14.22
C VAL A 24 6.38 2.80 15.48
N ILE A 25 5.07 2.63 15.62
CA ILE A 25 4.29 3.09 16.77
C ILE A 25 3.54 1.90 17.36
N SER A 26 3.66 1.69 18.65
CA SER A 26 2.97 0.62 19.37
C SER A 26 1.53 1.03 19.74
N PRO A 27 0.65 0.07 20.09
CA PRO A 27 -0.71 0.36 20.54
C PRO A 27 -0.80 1.28 21.77
N THR A 28 0.28 1.38 22.55
CA THR A 28 0.39 2.27 23.71
C THR A 28 1.01 3.61 23.41
N GLY A 29 1.28 3.89 22.11
CA GLY A 29 1.84 5.16 21.65
C GLY A 29 3.35 5.31 21.85
N GLN A 30 4.08 4.21 22.10
CA GLN A 30 5.54 4.23 22.12
C GLN A 30 6.05 4.24 20.67
N GLU A 31 6.99 5.13 20.38
CA GLU A 31 7.52 5.31 19.02
C GLU A 31 9.00 4.98 18.95
N VAL A 32 9.41 4.36 17.84
CA VAL A 32 10.82 4.16 17.51
C VAL A 32 11.07 4.51 16.06
N ILE A 33 12.04 5.39 15.82
CA ILE A 33 12.50 5.70 14.48
C ILE A 33 13.46 4.60 14.03
N LEU A 34 13.10 3.90 12.97
CA LEU A 34 13.92 2.85 12.37
C LEU A 34 14.94 3.47 11.40
N LYS A 35 14.50 4.45 10.60
CA LYS A 35 15.33 5.26 9.69
C LYS A 35 14.92 6.73 9.84
N GLU A 36 15.91 7.61 10.05
CA GLU A 36 15.68 9.06 10.17
C GLU A 36 15.75 9.78 8.82
N PHE A 37 15.18 10.99 8.75
CA PHE A 37 15.42 11.92 7.64
C PHE A 37 16.90 12.29 7.51
N ASN A 38 17.26 12.89 6.38
CA ASN A 38 18.59 13.46 6.11
C ASN A 38 19.75 12.47 6.08
N GLY A 39 19.65 11.46 5.26
CA GLY A 39 20.80 10.58 5.03
C GLY A 39 20.48 9.45 4.08
N GLY A 40 21.47 9.07 3.28
CA GLY A 40 21.36 8.00 2.30
C GLY A 40 21.32 8.50 0.86
N GLY A 41 21.04 9.78 0.63
CA GLY A 41 21.05 10.37 -0.72
C GLY A 41 20.16 9.61 -1.70
N SER A 42 20.60 9.55 -2.94
CA SER A 42 19.94 8.84 -4.06
C SER A 42 20.15 7.31 -4.01
N CYS A 43 20.03 6.72 -2.83
CA CYS A 43 20.13 5.27 -2.66
C CYS A 43 18.75 4.63 -2.77
N ASP A 44 18.62 3.60 -3.59
CA ASP A 44 17.36 2.90 -3.80
C ASP A 44 17.07 1.88 -2.69
N LEU A 45 15.80 1.76 -2.34
CA LEU A 45 15.24 0.61 -1.63
C LEU A 45 14.54 -0.29 -2.65
N GLY A 46 14.86 -1.58 -2.66
CA GLY A 46 14.32 -2.51 -3.65
C GLY A 46 14.83 -2.23 -5.06
N GLU A 47 14.00 -2.51 -6.05
CA GLU A 47 14.21 -2.15 -7.46
C GLU A 47 13.04 -1.25 -7.89
N PRO A 48 13.12 0.07 -7.70
CA PRO A 48 12.08 0.99 -8.11
C PRO A 48 11.81 0.88 -9.61
N PHE A 49 10.57 1.08 -10.03
CA PHE A 49 10.23 1.12 -11.43
C PHE A 49 10.65 2.46 -12.02
N ALA A 50 11.91 2.56 -12.38
CA ALA A 50 12.49 3.80 -12.87
C ALA A 50 12.25 4.03 -14.36
N SER A 51 11.82 5.22 -14.72
CA SER A 51 11.74 5.67 -16.12
C SER A 51 13.07 6.20 -16.67
N GLY A 52 14.19 6.10 -15.94
CA GLY A 52 15.52 6.60 -16.35
C GLY A 52 16.36 7.03 -15.14
N PRO A 53 17.54 7.64 -15.36
CA PRO A 53 18.47 8.01 -14.29
C PRO A 53 17.95 9.12 -13.36
N VAL A 54 16.71 9.52 -13.51
CA VAL A 54 16.04 10.52 -12.65
C VAL A 54 14.62 10.05 -12.44
N ASP A 55 14.38 9.32 -11.38
CA ASP A 55 13.05 8.86 -11.01
C ASP A 55 12.15 10.00 -10.46
N GLY A 56 12.53 11.17 -10.43
CA GLY A 56 11.78 12.29 -9.88
C GLY A 56 10.82 12.97 -10.86
N ALA A 57 10.73 12.55 -12.11
CA ALA A 57 10.04 13.38 -13.10
C ALA A 57 8.65 12.91 -13.50
N ASN A 58 8.17 11.77 -13.02
CA ASN A 58 6.91 11.21 -13.53
C ASN A 58 5.98 10.70 -12.42
N SER A 59 5.40 11.64 -11.69
CA SER A 59 4.35 11.41 -10.69
C SER A 59 3.09 10.66 -11.21
N ASN A 60 3.11 10.21 -12.46
CA ASN A 60 2.02 9.46 -13.09
C ASN A 60 2.34 7.97 -13.30
N LEU A 61 3.53 7.49 -12.95
CA LEU A 61 3.83 6.06 -12.95
C LEU A 61 3.32 5.48 -11.63
N ILE A 62 2.24 4.72 -11.73
CA ILE A 62 1.57 4.06 -10.61
C ILE A 62 1.96 2.59 -10.48
N ASP A 63 2.90 2.11 -11.28
CA ASP A 63 3.33 0.72 -11.24
C ASP A 63 4.42 0.54 -10.19
N PRO A 64 4.23 -0.33 -9.19
CA PRO A 64 5.26 -0.63 -8.20
C PRO A 64 6.43 -1.37 -8.84
N GLY A 65 7.62 -1.10 -8.34
CA GLY A 65 8.83 -1.85 -8.64
C GLY A 65 8.90 -3.19 -7.89
N ILE A 66 10.11 -3.67 -7.63
CA ILE A 66 10.34 -4.90 -6.86
C ILE A 66 10.73 -4.52 -5.45
N GLY A 67 9.88 -4.86 -4.47
CA GLY A 67 10.17 -4.65 -3.06
C GLY A 67 11.21 -5.62 -2.51
N PHE A 68 12.16 -5.11 -1.72
CA PHE A 68 13.08 -5.92 -0.92
C PHE A 68 12.65 -5.89 0.55
N GLU A 69 12.94 -6.97 1.27
CA GLU A 69 12.63 -7.04 2.69
C GLU A 69 13.77 -6.42 3.52
N TYR A 70 13.42 -5.45 4.34
CA TYR A 70 14.28 -4.76 5.28
C TYR A 70 13.78 -5.00 6.70
N CYS A 71 14.67 -5.47 7.57
CA CYS A 71 14.35 -5.76 8.95
C CYS A 71 15.20 -4.95 9.92
N TRP A 72 14.67 -4.69 11.11
CA TRP A 72 15.38 -4.06 12.22
C TRP A 72 15.28 -4.96 13.44
N ASN A 73 16.41 -5.33 14.01
CA ASN A 73 16.49 -6.24 15.15
C ASN A 73 17.69 -5.92 16.06
N ALA A 74 17.84 -6.68 17.16
CA ALA A 74 18.91 -6.47 18.13
C ALA A 74 20.29 -6.98 17.68
N ALA A 75 20.35 -7.82 16.64
CA ALA A 75 21.59 -8.37 16.08
C ALA A 75 21.60 -8.26 14.55
N PRO A 76 21.61 -7.04 14.00
CA PRO A 76 21.52 -6.79 12.57
C PRO A 76 22.80 -7.23 11.85
N ILE A 77 22.66 -7.54 10.55
CA ILE A 77 23.78 -7.84 9.65
C ILE A 77 24.47 -6.56 9.20
N TYR A 78 23.68 -5.50 8.99
CA TYR A 78 24.14 -4.21 8.47
C TYR A 78 24.08 -3.12 9.53
N LEU A 79 24.87 -2.07 9.34
CA LEU A 79 24.78 -0.81 10.08
C LEU A 79 23.44 -0.12 9.80
N THR A 80 23.27 1.13 10.16
CA THR A 80 22.05 1.86 9.79
C THR A 80 21.94 2.00 8.27
N MET A 81 20.70 2.10 7.74
CA MET A 81 20.48 2.30 6.32
C MET A 81 21.27 3.48 5.75
N VAL A 82 21.37 4.56 6.52
CA VAL A 82 22.16 5.76 6.13
C VAL A 82 23.65 5.45 6.01
N GLN A 83 24.21 4.62 6.89
CA GLN A 83 25.64 4.26 6.86
C GLN A 83 25.96 3.32 5.71
N GLU A 84 24.99 2.48 5.30
CA GLU A 84 25.18 1.51 4.23
C GLU A 84 24.83 2.06 2.83
N SER A 85 24.19 3.21 2.73
CA SER A 85 23.58 3.73 1.50
C SER A 85 24.53 3.93 0.30
N ASN A 86 25.83 4.00 0.53
CA ASN A 86 26.81 4.17 -0.53
C ASN A 86 27.74 2.95 -0.73
N ASN A 87 27.42 1.83 -0.07
CA ASN A 87 28.30 0.66 -0.08
C ASN A 87 27.97 -0.34 -1.20
N TYR A 88 26.79 -0.24 -1.78
CA TYR A 88 26.28 -1.22 -2.74
C TYR A 88 25.74 -0.53 -3.98
N THR A 89 25.96 -1.14 -5.15
CA THR A 89 25.45 -0.67 -6.44
C THR A 89 24.77 -1.79 -7.19
N HIS A 90 23.70 -1.49 -7.88
CA HIS A 90 23.05 -2.41 -8.81
C HIS A 90 22.92 -1.79 -10.21
N THR A 91 22.68 -2.63 -11.20
CA THR A 91 22.43 -2.19 -12.58
C THR A 91 21.06 -2.67 -12.99
N ILE A 92 20.16 -1.72 -13.22
CA ILE A 92 18.77 -1.99 -13.56
C ILE A 92 18.44 -1.53 -14.99
N PRO A 93 17.48 -2.18 -15.67
CA PRO A 93 17.02 -1.76 -16.99
C PRO A 93 16.36 -0.38 -16.92
N SER A 94 16.67 0.47 -17.89
CA SER A 94 15.96 1.75 -18.05
C SER A 94 14.72 1.58 -18.93
N SER A 95 13.63 2.24 -18.59
CA SER A 95 12.41 2.26 -19.41
C SER A 95 12.61 2.89 -20.79
N THR A 96 13.64 3.71 -20.96
CA THR A 96 14.03 4.33 -22.25
C THR A 96 14.95 3.45 -23.08
N GLY A 97 15.29 2.24 -22.59
CA GLY A 97 16.25 1.31 -23.19
C GLY A 97 17.67 1.53 -22.67
N GLY A 98 18.41 0.43 -22.50
CA GLY A 98 19.71 0.41 -21.85
C GLY A 98 19.65 0.03 -20.38
N THR A 99 20.73 0.28 -19.65
CA THR A 99 20.82 0.04 -18.20
C THR A 99 21.47 1.24 -17.53
N TYR A 100 21.13 1.49 -16.27
CA TYR A 100 21.85 2.44 -15.42
C TYR A 100 22.28 1.78 -14.12
N THR A 101 23.27 2.32 -13.47
CA THR A 101 23.82 1.84 -12.21
C THR A 101 23.59 2.90 -11.14
N ASP A 102 22.96 2.49 -10.06
CA ASP A 102 22.73 3.38 -8.90
C ASP A 102 23.11 2.67 -7.60
N ASN A 103 23.14 3.43 -6.50
CA ASN A 103 23.30 2.89 -5.16
C ASN A 103 22.00 2.22 -4.73
N TYR A 104 22.10 1.13 -4.01
CA TYR A 104 20.95 0.46 -3.42
C TYR A 104 21.28 -0.13 -2.06
N LEU A 105 20.25 -0.40 -1.27
CA LEU A 105 20.38 -1.18 -0.04
C LEU A 105 19.99 -2.64 -0.29
N PRO A 106 20.88 -3.61 0.01
CA PRO A 106 20.53 -5.03 -0.09
C PRO A 106 19.43 -5.38 0.92
N GLN A 107 18.61 -6.37 0.59
CA GLN A 107 17.68 -6.93 1.56
C GLN A 107 18.40 -7.49 2.77
N GLY A 108 17.80 -7.38 3.96
CA GLY A 108 18.41 -7.92 5.18
C GLY A 108 18.10 -7.09 6.42
N SER A 109 18.85 -7.34 7.50
CA SER A 109 18.60 -6.68 8.77
C SER A 109 19.60 -5.56 9.05
N TYR A 110 19.05 -4.42 9.46
CA TYR A 110 19.73 -3.16 9.71
C TYR A 110 19.65 -2.73 11.17
N THR A 111 20.64 -1.98 11.59
CA THR A 111 20.58 -1.26 12.88
C THR A 111 19.52 -0.17 12.80
N SER A 112 18.58 -0.13 13.73
CA SER A 112 17.63 0.97 13.84
C SER A 112 18.32 2.26 14.32
N PHE A 113 17.81 3.42 13.90
CA PHE A 113 18.28 4.70 14.41
C PHE A 113 17.92 4.87 15.89
N GLY A 114 16.67 4.59 16.25
CA GLY A 114 16.21 4.60 17.64
C GLY A 114 16.44 3.26 18.36
N ASN A 115 16.28 3.27 19.66
CA ASN A 115 16.44 2.07 20.49
C ASN A 115 15.15 1.24 20.49
N LEU A 116 15.17 0.07 19.86
CA LEU A 116 14.04 -0.85 19.79
C LEU A 116 13.49 -1.28 21.16
N ASN A 117 14.33 -1.25 22.21
CA ASN A 117 13.87 -1.57 23.57
C ASN A 117 12.82 -0.60 24.11
N GLN A 118 12.63 0.56 23.49
CA GLN A 118 11.55 1.48 23.85
C GLN A 118 10.16 0.90 23.61
N LEU A 119 10.04 -0.11 22.73
CA LEU A 119 8.79 -0.82 22.47
C LEU A 119 8.48 -1.92 23.50
N LEU A 120 9.44 -2.29 24.36
CA LEU A 120 9.22 -3.31 25.38
C LEU A 120 8.17 -2.84 26.38
N GLY A 121 7.28 -3.74 26.78
CA GLY A 121 6.15 -3.44 27.65
C GLY A 121 4.90 -2.94 26.92
N SER A 122 4.96 -2.74 25.59
CA SER A 122 3.77 -2.45 24.81
C SER A 122 2.77 -3.59 24.84
N ASP A 123 1.49 -3.26 24.71
CA ASP A 123 0.45 -4.27 24.54
C ASP A 123 0.63 -4.99 23.20
N LEU A 124 0.40 -6.31 23.20
CA LEU A 124 0.39 -7.10 21.98
C LEU A 124 -0.90 -6.92 21.19
N ASN A 125 -1.99 -6.60 21.91
CA ASN A 125 -3.30 -6.36 21.32
C ASN A 125 -3.47 -4.87 21.02
N GLY A 126 -3.96 -4.56 19.83
CA GLY A 126 -4.19 -3.20 19.38
C GLY A 126 -3.45 -2.93 18.06
N ASN A 127 -3.59 -1.72 17.57
CA ASN A 127 -2.98 -1.32 16.30
C ASN A 127 -1.49 -1.00 16.51
N TRP A 128 -0.69 -1.62 15.70
CA TRP A 128 0.71 -1.26 15.47
C TRP A 128 0.79 -0.53 14.15
N ASP A 129 1.44 0.61 14.12
CA ASP A 129 1.53 1.42 12.92
C ASP A 129 2.98 1.49 12.44
N LEU A 130 3.20 1.25 11.14
CA LEU A 130 4.42 1.61 10.44
C LEU A 130 4.14 2.90 9.68
N GLU A 131 4.75 3.98 10.14
CA GLU A 131 4.67 5.28 9.48
C GLU A 131 5.89 5.50 8.60
N VAL A 132 5.67 5.67 7.31
CA VAL A 132 6.71 6.06 6.35
C VAL A 132 6.36 7.44 5.83
N SER A 133 7.25 8.38 6.08
CA SER A 133 7.09 9.77 5.68
C SER A 133 8.16 10.13 4.66
N ASP A 134 7.73 10.68 3.54
CA ASP A 134 8.55 11.23 2.47
C ASP A 134 8.47 12.76 2.52
N GLN A 135 9.62 13.44 2.45
CA GLN A 135 9.69 14.91 2.54
C GLN A 135 9.56 15.61 1.17
N PHE A 136 9.88 14.93 0.09
CA PHE A 136 9.91 15.52 -1.23
C PHE A 136 9.08 14.68 -2.21
N GLY A 137 7.88 15.05 -2.48
CA GLY A 137 6.91 14.34 -3.33
C GLY A 137 7.24 14.33 -4.83
N LEU A 138 8.49 14.08 -5.21
CA LEU A 138 8.94 13.97 -6.60
C LEU A 138 9.35 12.55 -7.01
N ASP A 139 9.47 11.66 -6.06
CA ASP A 139 9.82 10.26 -6.21
C ASP A 139 8.68 9.36 -5.72
N ASN A 140 8.69 8.12 -6.14
CA ASN A 140 7.66 7.15 -5.84
C ASN A 140 8.21 6.07 -4.93
N GLY A 141 7.38 5.56 -4.03
CA GLY A 141 7.72 4.42 -3.20
C GLY A 141 6.47 3.62 -2.83
N TYR A 142 6.66 2.33 -2.61
CA TYR A 142 5.60 1.40 -2.22
C TYR A 142 6.00 0.57 -1.02
N ILE A 143 5.06 0.39 -0.11
CA ILE A 143 5.15 -0.58 0.96
C ILE A 143 4.24 -1.74 0.59
N PHE A 144 4.83 -2.91 0.37
CA PHE A 144 4.08 -4.12 -0.02
C PHE A 144 3.55 -4.87 1.18
N SER A 145 4.33 -4.90 2.26
CA SER A 145 3.94 -5.54 3.52
C SER A 145 4.86 -5.10 4.65
N TRP A 146 4.40 -5.26 5.87
CA TRP A 146 5.27 -5.13 7.04
C TRP A 146 4.79 -6.06 8.16
N ASN A 147 5.66 -6.33 9.11
CA ASN A 147 5.34 -7.15 10.26
C ASN A 147 6.21 -6.81 11.48
N VAL A 148 5.68 -7.10 12.67
CA VAL A 148 6.41 -7.09 13.93
C VAL A 148 6.46 -8.53 14.44
N SER A 149 7.66 -9.09 14.59
CA SER A 149 7.87 -10.42 15.14
C SER A 149 8.27 -10.30 16.61
N LEU A 150 7.52 -10.97 17.46
CA LEU A 150 7.64 -10.94 18.91
C LEU A 150 8.00 -12.33 19.45
N VAL A 151 8.84 -12.39 20.46
CA VAL A 151 9.01 -13.61 21.24
C VAL A 151 8.02 -13.54 22.40
N SER A 152 7.05 -14.44 22.43
CA SER A 152 6.21 -14.62 23.60
C SER A 152 6.93 -15.53 24.62
N ASP A 153 6.74 -15.29 25.92
CA ASP A 153 7.19 -16.21 26.98
C ASP A 153 6.46 -17.57 26.97
N LEU A 154 5.54 -17.75 26.02
CA LEU A 154 4.93 -19.03 25.73
C LEU A 154 5.88 -19.84 24.84
N PRO A 155 6.21 -21.07 25.19
CA PRO A 155 7.11 -21.88 24.39
C PRO A 155 6.56 -22.05 22.96
N ASP A 156 7.32 -21.63 21.98
CA ASP A 156 7.19 -21.91 20.54
C ASP A 156 6.06 -21.22 19.74
N THR A 157 5.57 -20.05 20.08
CA THR A 157 4.67 -19.33 19.17
C THR A 157 5.25 -17.99 18.73
N LEU A 158 5.75 -17.94 17.50
CA LEU A 158 5.99 -16.69 16.79
C LEU A 158 4.62 -16.06 16.48
N VAL A 159 4.34 -14.89 17.04
CA VAL A 159 3.19 -14.09 16.63
C VAL A 159 3.67 -13.08 15.59
N THR A 160 3.28 -13.29 14.35
CA THR A 160 3.51 -12.32 13.27
C THR A 160 2.26 -11.46 13.16
N ILE A 161 2.43 -10.15 13.31
CA ILE A 161 1.36 -9.18 13.06
C ILE A 161 1.62 -8.65 11.65
N SER A 162 0.69 -8.90 10.74
CA SER A 162 0.73 -8.38 9.37
C SER A 162 -0.27 -7.23 9.21
N GLU A 163 -0.01 -6.35 8.28
CA GLU A 163 -0.98 -5.33 7.88
C GLU A 163 -2.24 -5.99 7.33
N PRO A 164 -3.44 -5.54 7.76
CA PRO A 164 -4.70 -6.03 7.21
C PRO A 164 -4.82 -5.71 5.72
N ILE A 165 -5.42 -6.61 4.95
CA ILE A 165 -5.75 -6.34 3.55
C ILE A 165 -6.71 -5.15 3.51
N PRO A 166 -6.36 -4.04 2.82
CA PRO A 166 -7.21 -2.86 2.76
C PRO A 166 -8.55 -3.18 2.12
N LEU A 167 -9.59 -2.51 2.60
CA LEU A 167 -10.90 -2.56 1.96
C LEU A 167 -10.80 -1.94 0.56
N SER A 168 -11.26 -2.64 -0.46
CA SER A 168 -11.27 -2.16 -1.84
C SER A 168 -12.59 -2.48 -2.51
N VAL A 169 -13.14 -1.50 -3.24
CA VAL A 169 -14.44 -1.56 -3.90
C VAL A 169 -14.27 -1.39 -5.40
N SER A 170 -14.77 -2.34 -6.18
CA SER A 170 -14.81 -2.30 -7.63
C SER A 170 -16.14 -2.87 -8.15
N GLY A 171 -16.41 -2.79 -9.44
CA GLY A 171 -17.66 -3.37 -9.97
C GLY A 171 -17.78 -3.26 -11.48
N PHE A 172 -18.72 -4.04 -12.04
CA PHE A 172 -19.08 -4.04 -13.44
C PHE A 172 -20.42 -3.33 -13.66
N ILE A 173 -20.52 -2.57 -14.75
CA ILE A 173 -21.71 -1.82 -15.12
C ILE A 173 -22.44 -2.53 -16.26
N THR A 174 -23.72 -2.79 -16.10
CA THR A 174 -24.65 -3.09 -17.17
C THR A 174 -25.40 -1.82 -17.55
N GLN A 175 -25.21 -1.33 -18.78
CA GLN A 175 -25.82 -0.08 -19.26
C GLN A 175 -27.32 -0.22 -19.43
N ALA A 176 -28.08 0.84 -19.15
CA ALA A 176 -29.51 0.89 -19.38
C ALA A 176 -29.83 1.08 -20.87
N GLN A 177 -30.91 0.45 -21.37
CA GLN A 177 -31.33 0.57 -22.76
C GLN A 177 -32.36 1.70 -22.93
N CYS A 178 -32.14 2.58 -23.89
CA CYS A 178 -33.11 3.55 -24.41
C CYS A 178 -33.96 4.29 -23.36
N GLY A 179 -33.39 4.71 -22.26
CA GLY A 179 -34.11 5.38 -21.17
C GLY A 179 -34.88 4.44 -20.25
N GLY A 180 -34.59 3.14 -20.33
CA GLY A 180 -35.13 2.12 -19.43
C GLY A 180 -34.48 2.12 -18.05
N THR A 181 -34.99 1.25 -17.21
CA THR A 181 -34.45 0.96 -15.87
C THR A 181 -33.99 -0.49 -15.78
N ASP A 182 -33.35 -0.98 -16.83
CA ASP A 182 -32.83 -2.34 -16.96
C ASP A 182 -31.30 -2.44 -16.77
N GLY A 183 -30.70 -1.33 -16.38
CA GLY A 183 -29.28 -1.28 -16.01
C GLY A 183 -29.00 -1.87 -14.63
N GLY A 184 -27.72 -2.08 -14.35
CA GLY A 184 -27.27 -2.61 -13.07
C GLY A 184 -25.79 -2.36 -12.80
N ILE A 185 -25.40 -2.54 -11.55
CA ILE A 185 -24.04 -2.54 -11.07
C ILE A 185 -23.85 -3.81 -10.26
N ASP A 186 -22.89 -4.64 -10.69
CA ASP A 186 -22.43 -5.84 -9.98
C ASP A 186 -21.15 -5.46 -9.24
N LEU A 187 -21.24 -5.38 -7.92
CA LEU A 187 -20.15 -4.90 -7.07
C LEU A 187 -19.22 -6.06 -6.69
N SER A 188 -17.96 -5.76 -6.54
CA SER A 188 -16.95 -6.68 -6.00
C SER A 188 -16.20 -5.98 -4.89
N VAL A 189 -16.25 -6.55 -3.70
CA VAL A 189 -15.58 -6.02 -2.51
C VAL A 189 -14.52 -6.99 -2.04
N SER A 190 -13.35 -6.50 -1.75
CA SER A 190 -12.28 -7.24 -1.09
C SER A 190 -11.84 -6.53 0.18
N GLY A 191 -11.56 -7.28 1.23
CA GLY A 191 -11.15 -6.78 2.54
C GLY A 191 -11.09 -7.91 3.56
N GLU A 192 -10.38 -7.68 4.65
CA GLU A 192 -10.13 -8.73 5.66
C GLU A 192 -11.27 -8.89 6.67
N PHE A 193 -12.10 -7.86 6.89
CA PHE A 193 -13.05 -7.81 8.00
C PHE A 193 -14.53 -7.79 7.56
N PRO A 194 -15.08 -8.90 6.99
CA PRO A 194 -16.51 -9.00 6.76
C PRO A 194 -17.27 -9.14 8.11
N PRO A 195 -18.59 -8.84 8.19
CA PRO A 195 -19.45 -8.50 7.07
C PRO A 195 -19.30 -7.05 6.60
N PHE A 196 -19.54 -6.83 5.30
CA PHE A 196 -19.58 -5.49 4.72
C PHE A 196 -20.99 -4.93 4.73
N THR A 197 -21.11 -3.64 4.93
CA THR A 197 -22.35 -2.88 4.79
C THR A 197 -22.24 -1.88 3.66
N PHE A 198 -23.36 -1.64 2.97
CA PHE A 198 -23.42 -0.86 1.74
C PHE A 198 -24.36 0.31 1.93
N LEU A 199 -23.99 1.47 1.39
CA LEU A 199 -24.87 2.63 1.32
C LEU A 199 -24.66 3.32 -0.03
N TRP A 200 -25.65 3.20 -0.90
CA TRP A 200 -25.67 3.84 -2.19
C TRP A 200 -26.19 5.27 -2.10
N SER A 201 -25.77 6.12 -3.02
CA SER A 201 -26.28 7.50 -3.14
C SER A 201 -27.77 7.58 -3.46
N SER A 202 -28.34 6.51 -3.99
CA SER A 202 -29.77 6.32 -4.25
C SER A 202 -30.56 5.83 -3.03
N GLY A 203 -29.86 5.44 -1.95
CA GLY A 203 -30.45 5.04 -0.67
C GLY A 203 -30.55 3.53 -0.45
N GLU A 204 -30.19 2.70 -1.43
CA GLU A 204 -30.17 1.25 -1.29
C GLU A 204 -29.00 0.81 -0.39
N THR A 205 -29.17 -0.37 0.23
CA THR A 205 -28.20 -0.98 1.12
C THR A 205 -27.82 -2.41 0.69
N THR A 206 -28.20 -2.79 -0.54
CA THR A 206 -27.79 -4.06 -1.14
C THR A 206 -26.38 -3.94 -1.71
N GLU A 207 -25.68 -5.07 -1.84
CA GLU A 207 -24.37 -5.12 -2.48
C GLU A 207 -24.49 -4.62 -3.94
N ASP A 208 -25.36 -5.27 -4.71
CA ASP A 208 -25.59 -4.94 -6.10
C ASP A 208 -26.79 -4.02 -6.29
N LEU A 209 -26.75 -3.24 -7.38
CA LEU A 209 -27.92 -2.51 -7.89
C LEU A 209 -28.41 -3.15 -9.18
N THR A 210 -29.71 -3.37 -9.26
CA THR A 210 -30.39 -3.86 -10.46
C THR A 210 -31.64 -3.06 -10.74
N GLY A 211 -32.05 -3.01 -11.99
CA GLY A 211 -33.27 -2.29 -12.36
C GLY A 211 -33.11 -0.79 -12.30
N ILE A 212 -31.92 -0.26 -12.52
CA ILE A 212 -31.61 1.17 -12.44
C ILE A 212 -31.47 1.81 -13.83
N GLY A 213 -31.78 3.07 -13.92
CA GLY A 213 -31.63 3.87 -15.14
C GLY A 213 -30.24 4.46 -15.30
N ALA A 214 -30.03 5.21 -16.39
CA ALA A 214 -28.83 5.99 -16.57
C ALA A 214 -28.68 7.03 -15.46
N GLY A 215 -27.48 7.17 -14.93
CA GLY A 215 -27.19 8.07 -13.80
C GLY A 215 -25.80 7.82 -13.23
N THR A 216 -25.45 8.62 -12.24
CA THR A 216 -24.23 8.45 -11.44
C THR A 216 -24.61 7.88 -10.08
N TYR A 217 -24.00 6.76 -9.73
CA TYR A 217 -24.25 6.03 -8.48
C TYR A 217 -22.94 5.91 -7.72
N THR A 218 -22.94 6.38 -6.47
CA THR A 218 -21.79 6.23 -5.58
C THR A 218 -22.18 5.28 -4.46
N VAL A 219 -21.33 4.33 -4.16
CA VAL A 219 -21.46 3.43 -2.99
C VAL A 219 -20.40 3.76 -1.98
N THR A 220 -20.76 3.72 -0.71
CA THR A 220 -19.84 3.65 0.42
C THR A 220 -19.98 2.27 1.03
N VAL A 221 -18.88 1.53 1.12
CA VAL A 221 -18.80 0.21 1.75
C VAL A 221 -18.07 0.39 3.07
N THR A 222 -18.59 -0.22 4.13
CA THR A 222 -17.97 -0.20 5.46
C THR A 222 -17.82 -1.62 5.97
N ASP A 223 -16.65 -1.95 6.48
CA ASP A 223 -16.35 -3.25 7.08
C ASP A 223 -16.79 -3.36 8.56
N ALA A 224 -16.58 -4.53 9.16
CA ALA A 224 -16.96 -4.78 10.56
C ALA A 224 -16.15 -3.94 11.56
N ASN A 225 -14.99 -3.43 11.20
CA ASN A 225 -14.14 -2.57 12.03
C ASN A 225 -14.43 -1.08 11.86
N GLY A 226 -15.34 -0.72 10.93
CA GLY A 226 -15.69 0.67 10.63
C GLY A 226 -14.78 1.35 9.59
N CYS A 227 -13.86 0.62 8.95
CA CYS A 227 -13.12 1.13 7.80
C CYS A 227 -14.05 1.25 6.59
N SER A 228 -13.91 2.29 5.80
CA SER A 228 -14.79 2.51 4.65
C SER A 228 -14.01 2.87 3.40
N ASP A 229 -14.52 2.40 2.25
CA ASP A 229 -14.07 2.78 0.92
C ASP A 229 -15.28 3.13 0.04
N SER A 230 -15.07 3.87 -1.05
CA SER A 230 -16.15 4.31 -1.91
C SER A 230 -15.80 4.22 -3.39
N ALA A 231 -16.77 3.84 -4.21
CA ALA A 231 -16.64 3.81 -5.65
C ALA A 231 -17.82 4.55 -6.33
N THR A 232 -17.54 5.14 -7.49
CA THR A 232 -18.53 5.86 -8.28
C THR A 232 -18.65 5.25 -9.67
N PHE A 233 -19.88 4.96 -10.07
CA PHE A 233 -20.22 4.32 -11.35
C PHE A 233 -21.12 5.23 -12.16
N ASN A 234 -20.83 5.34 -13.47
CA ASN A 234 -21.62 6.13 -14.41
C ASN A 234 -22.31 5.20 -15.41
N LEU A 235 -23.63 5.06 -15.28
CA LEU A 235 -24.45 4.34 -16.24
C LEU A 235 -24.93 5.30 -17.32
N ASN A 236 -24.72 4.92 -18.57
CA ASN A 236 -25.20 5.65 -19.73
C ASN A 236 -26.37 4.91 -20.39
N ASN A 237 -27.18 5.65 -21.12
CA ASN A 237 -28.16 5.02 -22.01
C ASN A 237 -27.48 4.49 -23.27
N ILE A 238 -27.71 3.25 -23.61
CA ILE A 238 -27.35 2.73 -24.93
C ILE A 238 -28.37 3.27 -25.94
N SER A 239 -27.89 4.11 -26.86
CA SER A 239 -28.75 4.63 -27.94
C SER A 239 -29.16 3.53 -28.92
N SER A 240 -30.43 3.51 -29.37
CA SER A 240 -30.88 2.62 -30.42
C SER A 240 -30.13 2.87 -31.73
N ILE A 241 -29.76 1.81 -32.40
CA ILE A 241 -29.20 1.89 -33.76
C ILE A 241 -30.32 2.30 -34.71
N ASN A 242 -30.24 3.50 -35.29
CA ASN A 242 -31.13 3.90 -36.40
C ASN A 242 -30.69 3.20 -37.68
N ILE A 243 -31.40 2.14 -38.08
CA ILE A 243 -31.25 1.52 -39.37
C ILE A 243 -32.14 2.27 -40.38
N THR A 244 -31.55 3.13 -41.19
CA THR A 244 -32.24 3.70 -42.37
C THR A 244 -32.03 2.74 -43.54
N SER A 245 -33.09 2.01 -43.96
CA SER A 245 -33.08 1.29 -45.21
C SER A 245 -33.46 2.21 -46.35
N ASN A 246 -32.55 2.49 -47.25
CA ASN A 246 -32.87 3.04 -48.54
C ASN A 246 -33.35 1.90 -49.42
N ILE A 247 -34.65 1.80 -49.68
CA ILE A 247 -35.24 0.94 -50.71
C ILE A 247 -35.23 1.75 -52.01
N THR A 248 -34.37 1.39 -52.96
CA THR A 248 -34.41 1.86 -54.35
C THR A 248 -35.21 0.86 -55.20
#